data_09808afe19045e29fbafa9442bd18e4b
#
_entry.id   09808afe19045e29fbafa9442bd18e4b
#
_cell.length_a   1.000
_cell.length_b   1.000
_cell.length_c   1.000
_cell.angle_alpha   90.00
_cell.angle_beta   90.00
_cell.angle_gamma   90.00
#
_symmetry.space_group_name_H-M   'P 1'
#
loop_
_entity.id
_entity.type
_entity.pdbx_description
1 polymer ?
#
loop_
_entity_poly.entity_id
_entity_poly.type
_entity_poly.pdbx_seq_one_letter_code
_entity_poly.pdbx_strand_id
1 'polypeptide(L)'
;MSDVLRVERHGAVARVTMTRPEVRNAFNAELIAALREAFERLSAEPAAELRAVVLAGEGKAFSAGADIAWQRAAMSLTMDENEADAARLQEMLAAIDECPVPVIARVHGAALGGGMALCCVADITLATADTIFGFTETKLGLVPAVISPFVLPRIGEGNARALFPTGARFGAERALQIGMVHEALADETSLDARVEALLAEIGSAGPNAARAAKALIREQRDVAPDEARASTVRLAARQRVSPEGQEGLAAFLEKRPPAWRQE
;
A
#
# COMPACT_ATOMS: atom_id res chain seq x y z
N MET A 1 -3.46 -17.45 14.53
CA MET A 1 -2.62 -16.36 13.98
C MET A 1 -1.56 -17.04 13.14
N SER A 2 -1.33 -16.60 11.93
CA SER A 2 -0.27 -17.18 11.06
C SER A 2 1.10 -16.75 11.58
N ASP A 3 2.08 -17.65 11.56
CA ASP A 3 3.45 -17.32 12.01
C ASP A 3 4.18 -16.39 11.01
N VAL A 4 3.59 -16.15 9.83
CA VAL A 4 4.20 -15.36 8.74
C VAL A 4 3.75 -13.90 8.70
N LEU A 5 2.72 -13.52 9.48
CA LEU A 5 2.14 -12.18 9.51
C LEU A 5 1.64 -11.81 10.91
N ARG A 6 2.04 -10.67 11.42
CA ARG A 6 1.55 -10.11 12.67
C ARG A 6 0.67 -8.88 12.39
N VAL A 7 -0.51 -8.85 13.01
CA VAL A 7 -1.43 -7.70 12.96
C VAL A 7 -1.66 -7.19 14.37
N GLU A 8 -1.23 -5.98 14.64
CA GLU A 8 -1.33 -5.32 15.95
C GLU A 8 -2.20 -4.07 15.83
N ARG A 9 -2.93 -3.76 16.93
CA ARG A 9 -3.79 -2.57 17.00
C ARG A 9 -3.21 -1.56 17.99
N HIS A 10 -3.10 -0.32 17.53
CA HIS A 10 -2.71 0.84 18.33
C HIS A 10 -3.79 1.92 18.18
N GLY A 11 -4.83 1.84 19.02
CA GLY A 11 -6.02 2.66 18.86
C GLY A 11 -6.69 2.40 17.48
N ALA A 12 -6.87 3.44 16.69
CA ALA A 12 -7.46 3.36 15.36
C ALA A 12 -6.45 3.05 14.23
N VAL A 13 -5.23 2.63 14.55
CA VAL A 13 -4.21 2.24 13.57
C VAL A 13 -3.95 0.73 13.64
N ALA A 14 -3.91 0.06 12.49
CA ALA A 14 -3.44 -1.32 12.38
C ALA A 14 -1.99 -1.34 11.87
N ARG A 15 -1.13 -2.13 12.51
CA ARG A 15 0.22 -2.43 12.02
C ARG A 15 0.23 -3.86 11.51
N VAL A 16 0.47 -4.02 10.22
CA VAL A 16 0.56 -5.30 9.52
C VAL A 16 2.03 -5.54 9.20
N THR A 17 2.64 -6.51 9.88
CA THR A 17 4.07 -6.78 9.77
C THR A 17 4.30 -8.19 9.23
N MET A 18 5.00 -8.29 8.10
CA MET A 18 5.48 -9.56 7.57
C MET A 18 6.59 -10.11 8.47
N THR A 19 6.48 -11.36 8.93
CA THR A 19 7.31 -11.97 9.97
C THR A 19 8.09 -13.20 9.48
N ARG A 20 8.66 -13.11 8.27
CA ARG A 20 9.56 -14.12 7.67
C ARG A 20 10.97 -13.54 7.43
N PRO A 21 11.66 -13.01 8.48
CA PRO A 21 12.95 -12.31 8.31
C PRO A 21 14.07 -13.22 7.77
N GLU A 22 14.04 -14.52 8.04
CA GLU A 22 15.00 -15.53 7.58
C GLU A 22 15.05 -15.66 6.05
N VAL A 23 13.93 -15.41 5.39
CA VAL A 23 13.81 -15.34 3.91
C VAL A 23 13.54 -13.92 3.41
N ARG A 24 13.83 -12.90 4.24
CA ARG A 24 13.64 -11.48 3.92
C ARG A 24 12.21 -11.17 3.48
N ASN A 25 11.22 -11.73 4.16
CA ASN A 25 9.79 -11.54 3.88
C ASN A 25 9.41 -11.86 2.43
N ALA A 26 10.06 -12.87 1.84
CA ALA A 26 9.72 -13.33 0.50
C ALA A 26 8.33 -13.99 0.48
N PHE A 27 7.60 -13.81 -0.62
CA PHE A 27 6.24 -14.29 -0.78
C PHE A 27 6.19 -15.80 -1.01
N ASN A 28 5.36 -16.48 -0.23
CA ASN A 28 4.86 -17.81 -0.48
C ASN A 28 3.33 -17.81 -0.42
N ALA A 29 2.68 -18.91 -0.73
CA ALA A 29 1.23 -19.01 -0.73
C ALA A 29 0.60 -18.64 0.63
N GLU A 30 1.26 -18.97 1.75
CA GLU A 30 0.79 -18.67 3.10
C GLU A 30 0.82 -17.17 3.38
N LEU A 31 1.92 -16.47 3.09
CA LEU A 31 2.02 -15.02 3.30
C LEU A 31 1.06 -14.26 2.38
N ILE A 32 0.89 -14.70 1.13
CA ILE A 32 -0.07 -14.11 0.19
C ILE A 32 -1.49 -14.22 0.75
N ALA A 33 -1.89 -15.40 1.20
CA ALA A 33 -3.21 -15.62 1.80
C ALA A 33 -3.40 -14.80 3.08
N ALA A 34 -2.41 -14.80 3.99
CA ALA A 34 -2.46 -14.08 5.25
C ALA A 34 -2.59 -12.56 5.06
N LEU A 35 -1.85 -11.98 4.11
CA LEU A 35 -1.96 -10.56 3.75
C LEU A 35 -3.35 -10.25 3.20
N ARG A 36 -3.85 -11.04 2.22
CA ARG A 36 -5.19 -10.84 1.67
C ARG A 36 -6.26 -10.84 2.76
N GLU A 37 -6.31 -11.91 3.57
CA GLU A 37 -7.29 -12.05 4.65
C GLU A 37 -7.19 -10.93 5.69
N ALA A 38 -5.97 -10.47 6.02
CA ALA A 38 -5.78 -9.37 6.94
C ALA A 38 -6.37 -8.06 6.39
N PHE A 39 -6.10 -7.73 5.12
CA PHE A 39 -6.61 -6.51 4.51
C PHE A 39 -8.12 -6.58 4.24
N GLU A 40 -8.67 -7.73 3.86
CA GLU A 40 -10.12 -7.93 3.73
C GLU A 40 -10.83 -7.67 5.08
N ARG A 41 -10.32 -8.21 6.19
CA ARG A 41 -10.86 -7.97 7.53
C ARG A 41 -10.76 -6.51 7.95
N LEU A 42 -9.60 -5.89 7.78
CA LEU A 42 -9.38 -4.48 8.09
C LEU A 42 -10.28 -3.55 7.25
N SER A 43 -10.52 -3.90 5.99
CA SER A 43 -11.38 -3.13 5.10
C SER A 43 -12.86 -3.14 5.52
N ALA A 44 -13.31 -4.18 6.22
CA ALA A 44 -14.67 -4.29 6.74
C ALA A 44 -14.91 -3.47 8.03
N GLU A 45 -13.85 -2.95 8.66
CA GLU A 45 -13.99 -2.21 9.91
C GLU A 45 -14.62 -0.82 9.71
N PRO A 46 -15.43 -0.32 10.68
CA PRO A 46 -15.98 1.03 10.63
C PRO A 46 -14.90 2.13 10.56
N ALA A 47 -15.24 3.27 9.95
CA ALA A 47 -14.31 4.39 9.80
C ALA A 47 -13.84 4.98 11.14
N ALA A 48 -14.66 4.88 12.18
CA ALA A 48 -14.29 5.32 13.54
C ALA A 48 -13.25 4.39 14.20
N GLU A 49 -13.23 3.10 13.82
CA GLU A 49 -12.38 2.08 14.43
C GLU A 49 -11.04 1.92 13.72
N LEU A 50 -11.01 2.08 12.39
CA LEU A 50 -9.78 2.01 11.59
C LEU A 50 -9.59 3.29 10.78
N ARG A 51 -8.44 3.95 11.00
CA ARG A 51 -8.06 5.23 10.36
C ARG A 51 -6.89 5.10 9.39
N ALA A 52 -5.97 4.18 9.67
CA ALA A 52 -4.80 3.92 8.84
C ALA A 52 -4.28 2.50 9.04
N VAL A 53 -3.54 2.00 8.05
CA VAL A 53 -2.75 0.76 8.14
C VAL A 53 -1.29 1.09 7.86
N VAL A 54 -0.38 0.56 8.68
CA VAL A 54 1.06 0.57 8.41
C VAL A 54 1.47 -0.84 8.00
N LEU A 55 2.01 -0.97 6.79
CA LEU A 55 2.56 -2.22 6.26
C LEU A 55 4.08 -2.20 6.39
N ALA A 56 4.65 -3.20 7.07
CA ALA A 56 6.07 -3.30 7.36
C ALA A 56 6.59 -4.74 7.19
N GLY A 57 7.90 -4.91 7.23
CA GLY A 57 8.55 -6.21 7.29
C GLY A 57 9.53 -6.28 8.46
N GLU A 58 9.66 -7.43 9.10
CA GLU A 58 10.69 -7.67 10.11
C GLU A 58 12.07 -7.94 9.50
N GLY A 59 13.10 -7.71 10.30
CA GLY A 59 14.49 -8.08 9.98
C GLY A 59 15.16 -7.10 9.02
N LYS A 60 15.94 -7.61 8.07
CA LYS A 60 16.88 -6.80 7.26
C LYS A 60 16.29 -6.25 5.96
N ALA A 61 15.05 -6.57 5.62
CA ALA A 61 14.44 -6.14 4.37
C ALA A 61 12.92 -6.08 4.49
N PHE A 62 12.32 -5.17 3.78
CA PHE A 62 10.87 -5.07 3.67
C PHE A 62 10.30 -6.33 2.97
N SER A 63 10.74 -6.63 1.74
CA SER A 63 10.44 -7.90 1.05
C SER A 63 11.41 -8.15 -0.10
N ALA A 64 11.92 -9.39 -0.18
CA ALA A 64 12.79 -9.83 -1.28
C ALA A 64 12.02 -10.34 -2.52
N GLY A 65 10.69 -10.20 -2.54
CA GLY A 65 9.86 -10.68 -3.65
C GLY A 65 9.44 -12.13 -3.48
N ALA A 66 9.45 -12.93 -4.53
CA ALA A 66 9.00 -14.32 -4.51
C ALA A 66 10.00 -15.25 -3.80
N ASP A 67 9.50 -16.12 -2.94
CA ASP A 67 10.27 -17.16 -2.25
C ASP A 67 10.82 -18.19 -3.25
N ILE A 68 12.09 -18.54 -3.11
CA ILE A 68 12.79 -19.48 -4.02
C ILE A 68 12.13 -20.85 -3.99
N ALA A 69 11.68 -21.33 -2.82
CA ALA A 69 11.02 -22.63 -2.71
C ALA A 69 9.65 -22.60 -3.38
N TRP A 70 8.89 -21.52 -3.25
CA TRP A 70 7.62 -21.30 -3.93
C TRP A 70 7.81 -21.24 -5.45
N GLN A 71 8.80 -20.51 -5.94
CA GLN A 71 9.16 -20.44 -7.36
C GLN A 71 9.55 -21.82 -7.92
N ARG A 72 10.31 -22.61 -7.14
CA ARG A 72 10.69 -23.98 -7.53
C ARG A 72 9.46 -24.89 -7.65
N ALA A 73 8.52 -24.79 -6.71
CA ALA A 73 7.27 -25.57 -6.76
C ALA A 73 6.44 -25.20 -8.00
N ALA A 74 6.40 -23.93 -8.39
CA ALA A 74 5.67 -23.45 -9.57
C ALA A 74 6.19 -24.07 -10.89
N MET A 75 7.44 -24.53 -10.96
CA MET A 75 7.99 -25.19 -12.16
C MET A 75 7.31 -26.51 -12.50
N SER A 76 6.65 -27.17 -11.54
CA SER A 76 5.92 -28.42 -11.74
C SER A 76 4.41 -28.25 -11.90
N LEU A 77 3.90 -27.04 -11.80
CA LEU A 77 2.48 -26.75 -11.97
C LEU A 77 2.09 -26.71 -13.45
N THR A 78 0.86 -27.12 -13.73
CA THR A 78 0.22 -26.93 -15.04
C THR A 78 -0.01 -25.44 -15.30
N MET A 79 -0.41 -25.10 -16.54
CA MET A 79 -0.76 -23.71 -16.89
C MET A 79 -1.91 -23.18 -16.02
N ASP A 80 -2.98 -23.95 -15.86
CA ASP A 80 -4.16 -23.56 -15.08
C ASP A 80 -3.83 -23.36 -13.59
N GLU A 81 -2.97 -24.23 -13.03
CA GLU A 81 -2.49 -24.10 -11.65
C GLU A 81 -1.60 -22.85 -11.46
N ASN A 82 -0.72 -22.55 -12.42
CA ASN A 82 0.09 -21.33 -12.41
C ASN A 82 -0.77 -20.07 -12.55
N GLU A 83 -1.82 -20.10 -13.38
CA GLU A 83 -2.76 -18.99 -13.53
C GLU A 83 -3.53 -18.76 -12.21
N ALA A 84 -4.02 -19.81 -11.57
CA ALA A 84 -4.67 -19.72 -10.26
C ALA A 84 -3.73 -19.20 -9.16
N ASP A 85 -2.45 -19.57 -9.21
CA ASP A 85 -1.45 -19.08 -8.26
C ASP A 85 -1.12 -17.58 -8.47
N ALA A 86 -0.99 -17.17 -9.73
CA ALA A 86 -0.81 -15.76 -10.09
C ALA A 86 -2.03 -14.91 -9.71
N ALA A 87 -3.26 -15.44 -9.87
CA ALA A 87 -4.49 -14.78 -9.47
C ALA A 87 -4.53 -14.49 -7.97
N ARG A 88 -4.11 -15.43 -7.11
CA ARG A 88 -4.03 -15.20 -5.65
C ARG A 88 -3.10 -14.06 -5.28
N LEU A 89 -1.97 -13.92 -5.98
CA LEU A 89 -1.07 -12.77 -5.77
C LEU A 89 -1.73 -11.46 -6.19
N GLN A 90 -2.45 -11.44 -7.31
CA GLN A 90 -3.19 -10.27 -7.77
C GLN A 90 -4.30 -9.87 -6.80
N GLU A 91 -5.07 -10.85 -6.30
CA GLU A 91 -6.13 -10.63 -5.31
C GLU A 91 -5.59 -10.04 -4.00
N MET A 92 -4.43 -10.51 -3.53
CA MET A 92 -3.76 -9.93 -2.36
C MET A 92 -3.38 -8.47 -2.61
N LEU A 93 -2.80 -8.15 -3.75
CA LEU A 93 -2.43 -6.77 -4.10
C LEU A 93 -3.66 -5.86 -4.23
N ALA A 94 -4.73 -6.36 -4.85
CA ALA A 94 -6.00 -5.66 -4.95
C ALA A 94 -6.62 -5.37 -3.57
N ALA A 95 -6.60 -6.34 -2.65
CA ALA A 95 -7.11 -6.15 -1.29
C ALA A 95 -6.37 -5.03 -0.52
N ILE A 96 -5.08 -4.85 -0.79
CA ILE A 96 -4.28 -3.75 -0.21
C ILE A 96 -4.60 -2.41 -0.87
N ASP A 97 -4.61 -2.36 -2.22
CA ASP A 97 -4.93 -1.16 -3.01
C ASP A 97 -6.33 -0.62 -2.71
N GLU A 98 -7.29 -1.55 -2.54
CA GLU A 98 -8.70 -1.24 -2.28
C GLU A 98 -9.03 -0.98 -0.81
N CYS A 99 -8.08 -1.15 0.11
CA CYS A 99 -8.28 -0.85 1.53
C CYS A 99 -8.86 0.58 1.67
N PRO A 100 -9.98 0.75 2.37
CA PRO A 100 -10.69 2.05 2.37
C PRO A 100 -9.96 3.15 3.15
N VAL A 101 -8.99 2.80 4.00
CA VAL A 101 -8.18 3.76 4.75
C VAL A 101 -6.78 3.91 4.13
N PRO A 102 -6.06 5.00 4.41
CA PRO A 102 -4.67 5.14 3.97
C PRO A 102 -3.79 3.98 4.44
N VAL A 103 -3.04 3.41 3.50
CA VAL A 103 -2.01 2.39 3.76
C VAL A 103 -0.63 3.03 3.61
N ILE A 104 0.17 2.98 4.66
CA ILE A 104 1.55 3.48 4.69
C ILE A 104 2.49 2.29 4.60
N ALA A 105 3.29 2.19 3.55
CA ALA A 105 4.39 1.23 3.47
C ALA A 105 5.64 1.82 4.15
N ARG A 106 6.10 1.16 5.22
CA ARG A 106 7.35 1.43 5.92
C ARG A 106 8.43 0.52 5.35
N VAL A 107 9.25 1.06 4.47
CA VAL A 107 10.19 0.28 3.65
C VAL A 107 11.63 0.49 4.11
N HIS A 108 12.37 -0.60 4.32
CA HIS A 108 13.80 -0.56 4.66
C HIS A 108 14.55 -1.70 3.98
N GLY A 109 15.85 -1.55 3.85
CA GLY A 109 16.78 -2.56 3.33
C GLY A 109 16.55 -2.91 1.87
N ALA A 110 15.50 -3.68 1.54
CA ALA A 110 15.19 -4.05 0.16
C ALA A 110 13.70 -4.25 -0.10
N ALA A 111 13.26 -3.84 -1.29
CA ALA A 111 11.96 -4.18 -1.87
C ALA A 111 12.20 -4.65 -3.32
N LEU A 112 12.06 -5.95 -3.59
CA LEU A 112 12.35 -6.55 -4.89
C LEU A 112 11.13 -7.31 -5.43
N GLY A 113 10.98 -7.37 -6.75
CA GLY A 113 9.90 -8.11 -7.41
C GLY A 113 8.52 -7.80 -6.81
N GLY A 114 7.83 -8.79 -6.25
CA GLY A 114 6.54 -8.59 -5.56
C GLY A 114 6.60 -7.58 -4.39
N GLY A 115 7.75 -7.40 -3.73
CA GLY A 115 7.94 -6.35 -2.72
C GLY A 115 7.81 -4.95 -3.29
N MET A 116 8.18 -4.75 -4.56
CA MET A 116 7.93 -3.50 -5.29
C MET A 116 6.43 -3.23 -5.46
N ALA A 117 5.65 -4.28 -5.70
CA ALA A 117 4.20 -4.15 -5.84
C ALA A 117 3.57 -3.67 -4.54
N LEU A 118 3.99 -4.17 -3.37
CA LEU A 118 3.53 -3.67 -2.07
C LEU A 118 3.80 -2.16 -1.89
N CYS A 119 4.95 -1.68 -2.37
CA CYS A 119 5.25 -0.25 -2.38
C CYS A 119 4.31 0.55 -3.31
N CYS A 120 3.85 -0.07 -4.40
CA CYS A 120 2.99 0.61 -5.38
C CYS A 120 1.52 0.59 -5.02
N VAL A 121 1.01 -0.43 -4.31
CA VAL A 121 -0.39 -0.49 -3.85
C VAL A 121 -0.62 0.27 -2.54
N ALA A 122 0.43 0.56 -1.77
CA ALA A 122 0.32 1.46 -0.63
C ALA A 122 0.08 2.90 -1.07
N ASP A 123 -0.75 3.64 -0.33
CA ASP A 123 -1.03 5.05 -0.66
C ASP A 123 0.19 5.94 -0.44
N ILE A 124 0.90 5.69 0.66
CA ILE A 124 2.11 6.43 1.02
C ILE A 124 3.25 5.42 1.24
N THR A 125 4.32 5.57 0.50
CA THR A 125 5.52 4.74 0.63
C THR A 125 6.67 5.58 1.13
N LEU A 126 7.17 5.24 2.32
CA LEU A 126 8.35 5.84 2.93
C LEU A 126 9.47 4.81 2.95
N ALA A 127 10.69 5.23 2.65
CA ALA A 127 11.83 4.31 2.63
C ALA A 127 13.07 4.90 3.33
N THR A 128 13.95 4.02 3.82
CA THR A 128 15.31 4.46 4.21
C THR A 128 16.15 4.77 2.96
N ALA A 129 17.06 5.71 3.07
CA ALA A 129 17.90 6.18 1.95
C ALA A 129 18.79 5.08 1.36
N ASP A 130 19.14 4.06 2.15
CA ASP A 130 19.93 2.90 1.75
C ASP A 130 19.09 1.76 1.15
N THR A 131 17.77 1.90 1.07
CA THR A 131 16.88 0.87 0.52
C THR A 131 17.17 0.61 -0.96
N ILE A 132 17.25 -0.67 -1.31
CA ILE A 132 17.45 -1.14 -2.69
C ILE A 132 16.12 -1.65 -3.26
N PHE A 133 15.83 -1.20 -4.45
CA PHE A 133 14.62 -1.54 -5.22
C PHE A 133 14.96 -2.25 -6.52
N GLY A 134 14.02 -3.03 -7.09
CA GLY A 134 14.22 -3.63 -8.41
C GLY A 134 13.08 -4.54 -8.85
N PHE A 135 12.70 -4.44 -10.12
CA PHE A 135 11.83 -5.37 -10.83
C PHE A 135 12.71 -6.46 -11.43
N THR A 136 13.06 -7.47 -10.63
CA THR A 136 14.11 -8.43 -10.97
C THR A 136 13.64 -9.67 -11.74
N GLU A 137 12.37 -9.75 -12.08
CA GLU A 137 11.72 -10.88 -12.73
C GLU A 137 12.40 -11.27 -14.06
N THR A 138 12.80 -10.29 -14.86
CA THR A 138 13.45 -10.52 -16.17
C THR A 138 14.83 -11.17 -16.06
N LYS A 139 15.50 -11.05 -14.91
CA LYS A 139 16.73 -11.79 -14.63
C LYS A 139 16.52 -13.32 -14.49
N LEU A 140 15.26 -13.72 -14.27
CA LEU A 140 14.85 -15.13 -14.15
C LEU A 140 14.13 -15.62 -15.42
N GLY A 141 14.08 -14.82 -16.49
CA GLY A 141 13.32 -15.14 -17.70
C GLY A 141 11.80 -14.98 -17.52
N LEU A 142 11.37 -14.30 -16.45
CA LEU A 142 9.99 -13.99 -16.15
C LEU A 142 9.69 -12.51 -16.47
N VAL A 143 8.42 -12.12 -16.33
CA VAL A 143 8.00 -10.72 -16.51
C VAL A 143 7.20 -10.25 -15.29
N PRO A 144 7.25 -8.97 -14.93
CA PRO A 144 6.49 -8.40 -13.80
C PRO A 144 4.99 -8.24 -14.18
N ALA A 145 4.36 -9.30 -14.71
CA ALA A 145 3.02 -9.24 -15.29
C ALA A 145 1.95 -8.94 -14.24
N VAL A 146 1.87 -9.77 -13.17
CA VAL A 146 0.85 -9.65 -12.12
C VAL A 146 0.88 -8.30 -11.42
N ILE A 147 2.07 -7.73 -11.24
CA ILE A 147 2.27 -6.47 -10.54
C ILE A 147 2.08 -5.23 -11.44
N SER A 148 2.17 -5.42 -12.77
CA SER A 148 2.17 -4.29 -13.72
C SER A 148 0.93 -3.38 -13.64
N PRO A 149 -0.31 -3.87 -13.41
CA PRO A 149 -1.49 -3.02 -13.27
C PRO A 149 -1.39 -2.00 -12.12
N PHE A 150 -0.64 -2.34 -11.07
CA PHE A 150 -0.43 -1.47 -9.90
C PHE A 150 0.82 -0.58 -10.05
N VAL A 151 1.83 -1.09 -10.76
CA VAL A 151 3.11 -0.38 -10.92
C VAL A 151 3.02 0.71 -11.99
N LEU A 152 2.40 0.43 -13.14
CA LEU A 152 2.33 1.37 -14.26
C LEU A 152 1.66 2.71 -13.89
N PRO A 153 0.51 2.74 -13.18
CA PRO A 153 -0.07 3.99 -12.74
C PRO A 153 0.83 4.78 -11.78
N ARG A 154 1.68 4.08 -11.02
CA ARG A 154 2.54 4.70 -9.99
C ARG A 154 3.79 5.35 -10.59
N ILE A 155 4.52 4.63 -11.45
CA ILE A 155 5.80 5.10 -11.98
C ILE A 155 5.74 5.60 -13.43
N GLY A 156 4.63 5.38 -14.11
CA GLY A 156 4.42 5.72 -15.51
C GLY A 156 5.13 4.80 -16.49
N GLU A 157 4.63 4.74 -17.72
CA GLU A 157 5.11 3.87 -18.80
C GLU A 157 6.60 4.10 -19.11
N GLY A 158 7.04 5.35 -19.15
CA GLY A 158 8.43 5.69 -19.50
C GLY A 158 9.45 5.07 -18.55
N ASN A 159 9.19 5.12 -17.24
CA ASN A 159 10.05 4.51 -16.23
C ASN A 159 9.94 2.97 -16.26
N ALA A 160 8.75 2.41 -16.45
CA ALA A 160 8.57 0.97 -16.57
C ALA A 160 9.32 0.39 -17.78
N ARG A 161 9.29 1.06 -18.93
CA ARG A 161 10.06 0.67 -20.16
C ARG A 161 11.57 0.63 -19.91
N ALA A 162 12.08 1.48 -19.05
CA ALA A 162 13.51 1.48 -18.70
C ALA A 162 13.88 0.41 -17.68
N LEU A 163 12.97 0.10 -16.73
CA LEU A 163 13.26 -0.75 -15.58
C LEU A 163 12.90 -2.22 -15.79
N PHE A 164 11.74 -2.52 -16.39
CA PHE A 164 11.27 -3.90 -16.55
C PHE A 164 12.20 -4.76 -17.42
N PRO A 165 12.60 -4.34 -18.64
CA PRO A 165 13.45 -5.17 -19.50
C PRO A 165 14.84 -5.38 -18.94
N THR A 166 15.35 -4.42 -18.16
CA THR A 166 16.71 -4.48 -17.62
C THR A 166 16.80 -5.30 -16.33
N GLY A 167 15.71 -5.37 -15.55
CA GLY A 167 15.73 -5.94 -14.20
C GLY A 167 16.78 -5.27 -13.31
N ALA A 168 17.12 -4.00 -13.59
CA ALA A 168 18.15 -3.28 -12.85
C ALA A 168 17.69 -2.96 -11.42
N ARG A 169 18.62 -3.04 -10.47
CA ARG A 169 18.43 -2.53 -9.12
C ARG A 169 18.75 -1.04 -9.09
N PHE A 170 18.04 -0.30 -8.23
CA PHE A 170 18.22 1.13 -8.03
C PHE A 170 17.97 1.51 -6.57
N GLY A 171 18.49 2.65 -6.15
CA GLY A 171 18.36 3.15 -4.78
C GLY A 171 17.11 4.00 -4.55
N ALA A 172 16.94 4.44 -3.31
CA ALA A 172 15.80 5.23 -2.84
C ALA A 172 15.69 6.59 -3.56
N GLU A 173 16.81 7.23 -3.93
CA GLU A 173 16.81 8.46 -4.71
C GLU A 173 16.08 8.28 -6.06
N ARG A 174 16.40 7.22 -6.80
CA ARG A 174 15.71 6.92 -8.07
C ARG A 174 14.25 6.56 -7.84
N ALA A 175 13.95 5.82 -6.77
CA ALA A 175 12.59 5.48 -6.39
C ALA A 175 11.74 6.73 -6.10
N LEU A 176 12.31 7.73 -5.45
CA LEU A 176 11.70 9.04 -5.21
C LEU A 176 11.47 9.81 -6.53
N GLN A 177 12.48 9.87 -7.41
CA GLN A 177 12.39 10.56 -8.71
C GLN A 177 11.27 10.03 -9.61
N ILE A 178 11.00 8.72 -9.58
CA ILE A 178 9.95 8.10 -10.39
C ILE A 178 8.58 8.05 -9.71
N GLY A 179 8.44 8.63 -8.52
CA GLY A 179 7.18 8.69 -7.78
C GLY A 179 6.75 7.38 -7.10
N MET A 180 7.63 6.38 -7.04
CA MET A 180 7.35 5.12 -6.36
C MET A 180 7.42 5.26 -4.84
N VAL A 181 8.40 6.04 -4.34
CA VAL A 181 8.59 6.40 -2.94
C VAL A 181 8.25 7.89 -2.77
N HIS A 182 7.57 8.25 -1.71
CA HIS A 182 7.19 9.63 -1.44
C HIS A 182 8.26 10.39 -0.68
N GLU A 183 8.95 9.71 0.25
CA GLU A 183 10.03 10.30 1.03
C GLU A 183 11.14 9.24 1.28
N ALA A 184 12.39 9.66 1.17
CA ALA A 184 13.57 8.87 1.53
C ALA A 184 14.17 9.46 2.80
N LEU A 185 14.19 8.68 3.88
CA LEU A 185 14.62 9.09 5.23
C LEU A 185 16.03 8.55 5.50
N ALA A 186 16.80 9.27 6.32
CA ALA A 186 18.21 8.95 6.57
C ALA A 186 18.42 7.53 7.14
N ASP A 187 17.54 7.10 8.04
CA ASP A 187 17.60 5.84 8.76
C ASP A 187 16.22 5.36 9.23
N GLU A 188 16.17 4.19 9.86
CA GLU A 188 14.93 3.62 10.37
C GLU A 188 14.30 4.46 11.51
N THR A 189 15.09 5.13 12.33
CA THR A 189 14.58 6.01 13.39
C THR A 189 13.83 7.20 12.80
N SER A 190 14.41 7.84 11.80
CA SER A 190 13.77 8.94 11.06
C SER A 190 12.54 8.47 10.29
N LEU A 191 12.60 7.25 9.73
CA LEU A 191 11.48 6.61 9.05
C LEU A 191 10.31 6.38 10.02
N ASP A 192 10.56 5.84 11.20
CA ASP A 192 9.53 5.60 12.22
C ASP A 192 8.92 6.92 12.70
N ALA A 193 9.74 7.92 12.98
CA ALA A 193 9.25 9.25 13.38
C ALA A 193 8.34 9.88 12.30
N ARG A 194 8.68 9.70 11.01
CA ARG A 194 7.86 10.22 9.92
C ARG A 194 6.54 9.44 9.76
N VAL A 195 6.56 8.12 9.95
CA VAL A 195 5.33 7.30 9.99
C VAL A 195 4.39 7.82 11.09
N GLU A 196 4.88 8.04 12.31
CA GLU A 196 4.06 8.56 13.41
C GLU A 196 3.50 9.96 13.11
N ALA A 197 4.30 10.84 12.50
CA ALA A 197 3.82 12.16 12.09
C ALA A 197 2.68 12.06 11.06
N LEU A 198 2.79 11.19 10.05
CA LEU A 198 1.71 10.94 9.09
C LEU A 198 0.46 10.34 9.73
N LEU A 199 0.62 9.43 10.69
CA LEU A 199 -0.51 8.88 11.44
C LEU A 199 -1.24 9.96 12.24
N ALA A 200 -0.52 10.91 12.82
CA ALA A 200 -1.11 12.06 13.50
C ALA A 200 -1.85 12.99 12.51
N GLU A 201 -1.28 13.24 11.32
CA GLU A 201 -1.94 14.00 10.25
C GLU A 201 -3.24 13.32 9.81
N ILE A 202 -3.22 12.01 9.51
CA ILE A 202 -4.40 11.22 9.15
C ILE A 202 -5.42 11.21 10.30
N GLY A 203 -4.94 11.08 11.54
CA GLY A 203 -5.77 11.14 12.75
C GLY A 203 -6.50 12.47 12.93
N SER A 204 -6.01 13.56 12.38
CA SER A 204 -6.64 14.87 12.43
C SER A 204 -7.77 15.07 11.41
N ALA A 205 -7.82 14.27 10.34
CA ALA A 205 -8.85 14.35 9.30
C ALA A 205 -10.17 13.69 9.75
N GLY A 206 -11.29 14.04 9.15
CA GLY A 206 -12.56 13.34 9.36
C GLY A 206 -12.48 11.89 8.85
N PRO A 207 -12.89 10.89 9.64
CA PRO A 207 -12.72 9.47 9.28
C PRO A 207 -13.41 9.08 7.98
N ASN A 208 -14.65 9.52 7.76
CA ASN A 208 -15.39 9.24 6.54
C ASN A 208 -14.90 10.10 5.38
N ALA A 209 -14.48 11.34 5.63
CA ALA A 209 -13.92 12.22 4.62
C ALA A 209 -12.59 11.67 4.07
N ALA A 210 -11.71 11.14 4.92
CA ALA A 210 -10.46 10.52 4.49
C ALA A 210 -10.70 9.31 3.59
N ARG A 211 -11.64 8.42 3.97
CA ARG A 211 -12.07 7.27 3.14
C ARG A 211 -12.67 7.73 1.81
N ALA A 212 -13.57 8.70 1.83
CA ALA A 212 -14.19 9.24 0.63
C ALA A 212 -13.15 9.89 -0.31
N ALA A 213 -12.16 10.59 0.24
CA ALA A 213 -11.08 11.18 -0.53
C ALA A 213 -10.21 10.11 -1.23
N LYS A 214 -9.90 9.00 -0.55
CA LYS A 214 -9.19 7.87 -1.17
C LYS A 214 -10.04 7.21 -2.26
N ALA A 215 -11.30 6.93 -1.97
CA ALA A 215 -12.24 6.33 -2.93
C ALA A 215 -12.42 7.21 -4.18
N LEU A 216 -12.51 8.54 -4.01
CA LEU A 216 -12.65 9.50 -5.10
C LEU A 216 -11.54 9.35 -6.15
N ILE A 217 -10.29 9.15 -5.74
CA ILE A 217 -9.16 9.02 -6.67
C ILE A 217 -9.37 7.81 -7.60
N ARG A 218 -9.83 6.69 -7.05
CA ARG A 218 -10.11 5.47 -7.81
C ARG A 218 -11.35 5.63 -8.71
N GLU A 219 -12.41 6.21 -8.15
CA GLU A 219 -13.67 6.44 -8.88
C GLU A 219 -13.54 7.41 -10.04
N GLN A 220 -12.49 8.24 -10.09
CA GLN A 220 -12.23 9.18 -11.19
C GLN A 220 -11.29 8.60 -12.26
N ARG A 221 -10.79 7.36 -12.09
CA ARG A 221 -10.01 6.70 -13.15
C ARG A 221 -10.92 6.37 -14.32
N ASP A 222 -10.50 6.70 -15.52
CA ASP A 222 -11.15 6.34 -16.81
C ASP A 222 -12.63 6.78 -16.92
N VAL A 223 -13.06 7.79 -16.15
CA VAL A 223 -14.42 8.33 -16.18
C VAL A 223 -14.51 9.45 -17.23
N ALA A 224 -15.59 9.48 -18.00
CA ALA A 224 -15.85 10.54 -18.96
C ALA A 224 -15.94 11.93 -18.26
N PRO A 225 -15.43 13.02 -18.87
CA PRO A 225 -15.34 14.32 -18.19
C PRO A 225 -16.67 14.87 -17.66
N ASP A 226 -17.78 14.62 -18.35
CA ASP A 226 -19.11 15.10 -17.92
C ASP A 226 -19.64 14.29 -16.73
N GLU A 227 -19.40 12.98 -16.72
CA GLU A 227 -19.73 12.11 -15.61
C GLU A 227 -18.87 12.43 -14.38
N ALA A 228 -17.57 12.65 -14.57
CA ALA A 228 -16.63 13.08 -13.53
C ALA A 228 -17.11 14.38 -12.86
N ARG A 229 -17.50 15.39 -13.66
CA ARG A 229 -18.06 16.65 -13.15
C ARG A 229 -19.34 16.44 -12.33
N ALA A 230 -20.25 15.65 -12.84
CA ALA A 230 -21.52 15.38 -12.14
C ALA A 230 -21.34 14.60 -10.84
N SER A 231 -20.48 13.57 -10.82
CA SER A 231 -20.19 12.75 -9.64
C SER A 231 -19.48 13.54 -8.54
N THR A 232 -18.48 14.34 -8.91
CA THR A 232 -17.70 15.14 -7.94
C THR A 232 -18.53 16.26 -7.31
N VAL A 233 -19.41 16.93 -8.06
CA VAL A 233 -20.37 17.92 -7.53
C VAL A 233 -21.31 17.26 -6.52
N ARG A 234 -21.86 16.09 -6.84
CA ARG A 234 -22.72 15.33 -5.93
C ARG A 234 -21.99 14.88 -4.67
N LEU A 235 -20.74 14.41 -4.80
CA LEU A 235 -19.92 14.02 -3.66
C LEU A 235 -19.65 15.21 -2.73
N ALA A 236 -19.21 16.34 -3.28
CA ALA A 236 -18.94 17.56 -2.50
C ALA A 236 -20.20 18.04 -1.74
N ALA A 237 -21.37 18.02 -2.38
CA ALA A 237 -22.64 18.38 -1.75
C ALA A 237 -22.99 17.41 -0.61
N ARG A 238 -22.89 16.10 -0.84
CA ARG A 238 -23.13 15.06 0.16
C ARG A 238 -22.23 15.20 1.37
N GLN A 239 -20.92 15.38 1.15
CA GLN A 239 -19.96 15.54 2.26
C GLN A 239 -20.29 16.78 3.09
N ARG A 240 -20.65 17.88 2.45
CA ARG A 240 -21.00 19.13 3.17
C ARG A 240 -22.22 18.98 4.08
N VAL A 241 -23.23 18.21 3.69
CA VAL A 241 -24.44 18.01 4.50
C VAL A 241 -24.36 16.78 5.41
N SER A 242 -23.29 16.00 5.35
CA SER A 242 -23.09 14.86 6.23
C SER A 242 -22.90 15.29 7.69
N PRO A 243 -23.25 14.45 8.69
CA PRO A 243 -22.99 14.76 10.09
C PRO A 243 -21.51 15.13 10.37
N GLU A 244 -20.57 14.41 9.75
CA GLU A 244 -19.14 14.69 9.89
C GLU A 244 -18.74 16.04 9.24
N GLY A 245 -19.27 16.32 8.05
CA GLY A 245 -19.02 17.61 7.38
C GLY A 245 -19.62 18.79 8.15
N GLN A 246 -20.78 18.65 8.75
CA GLN A 246 -21.39 19.68 9.59
C GLN A 246 -20.61 19.90 10.89
N GLU A 247 -20.18 18.82 11.57
CA GLU A 247 -19.33 18.90 12.75
C GLU A 247 -17.98 19.59 12.44
N GLY A 248 -17.34 19.20 11.33
CA GLY A 248 -16.07 19.81 10.93
C GLY A 248 -16.19 21.30 10.65
N LEU A 249 -17.26 21.73 9.96
CA LEU A 249 -17.53 23.13 9.67
C LEU A 249 -17.85 23.91 10.96
N ALA A 250 -18.67 23.36 11.86
CA ALA A 250 -19.00 23.97 13.13
C ALA A 250 -17.74 24.14 14.00
N ALA A 251 -16.94 23.09 14.15
CA ALA A 251 -15.70 23.12 14.91
C ALA A 251 -14.72 24.19 14.38
N PHE A 252 -14.59 24.29 13.04
CA PHE A 252 -13.75 25.31 12.40
C PHE A 252 -14.24 26.74 12.71
N LEU A 253 -15.53 27.00 12.56
CA LEU A 253 -16.12 28.33 12.83
C LEU A 253 -16.04 28.72 14.31
N GLU A 254 -16.23 27.75 15.19
CA GLU A 254 -16.16 27.91 16.65
C GLU A 254 -14.73 27.88 17.20
N LYS A 255 -13.73 27.64 16.36
CA LYS A 255 -12.30 27.53 16.71
C LYS A 255 -12.03 26.47 17.79
N ARG A 256 -12.71 25.34 17.74
CA ARG A 256 -12.52 24.18 18.62
C ARG A 256 -12.05 22.96 17.82
N PRO A 257 -11.45 21.96 18.49
CA PRO A 257 -11.21 20.65 17.86
C PRO A 257 -12.53 20.01 17.43
N PRO A 258 -12.56 19.31 16.26
CA PRO A 258 -13.71 18.50 15.90
C PRO A 258 -13.79 17.23 16.75
N ALA A 259 -15.00 16.66 16.89
CA ALA A 259 -15.29 15.54 17.78
C ALA A 259 -14.48 14.26 17.53
N TRP A 260 -13.96 14.07 16.29
CA TRP A 260 -13.12 12.90 15.95
C TRP A 260 -11.64 13.08 16.29
N ARG A 261 -11.21 14.27 16.67
CA ARG A 261 -9.85 14.51 17.12
C ARG A 261 -9.77 14.16 18.60
N GLN A 262 -9.38 12.92 18.90
CA GLN A 262 -9.06 12.52 20.26
C GLN A 262 -7.77 13.22 20.69
N GLU A 263 -7.75 13.74 21.92
CA GLU A 263 -6.57 14.32 22.56
C GLU A 263 -5.49 13.27 22.84
#